data_b28a928574b362fe6a822af0b15211f2
#
_entry.id   b28a928574b362fe6a822af0b15211f2
#
_cell.length_a   1.000
_cell.length_b   1.000
_cell.length_c   1.000
_cell.angle_alpha   90.00
_cell.angle_beta   90.00
_cell.angle_gamma   90.00
#
_symmetry.space_group_name_H-M   'P 1'
#
loop_
_entity.id
_entity.type
_entity.pdbx_description
1 polymer ?
#
loop_
_entity_poly.entity_id
_entity_poly.type
_entity_poly.pdbx_seq_one_letter_code
_entity_poly.pdbx_strand_id
1 'polypeptide(L)'
;MVHRSTSPKAAARKPNMREAILAAAEELFSTNGFNAVSVRDIAQAAGANPGSVTYHFKTKDGLLLEIYRRHCGPMNYRRAELLAAARRVRDLQDRLEAIVRAYLLPAFSSGSDLAGGGARFTRLRAVMSAEGNEVARKIIAQTFDDTSHAFIDAIHESLPHVPRTEIVWRSHFLLGALYYTLVTPERVSRLSRGGADGTDAGHAIEELVRSTVASLQAPPLDATPTRRRTIAIKNNED
;
A
#
# COMPACT_ATOMS: atom_id res chain seq x y z
N MET A 1 -12.63 1.21 -55.96
CA MET A 1 -11.40 1.75 -55.38
C MET A 1 -11.71 2.18 -53.96
N VAL A 2 -11.30 1.37 -52.96
CA VAL A 2 -11.56 1.65 -51.54
C VAL A 2 -10.26 2.13 -50.94
N HIS A 3 -10.20 3.42 -50.58
CA HIS A 3 -9.06 3.99 -49.83
C HIS A 3 -9.07 3.48 -48.41
N ARG A 4 -8.11 2.61 -48.07
CA ARG A 4 -7.75 2.29 -46.70
C ARG A 4 -6.97 3.46 -46.09
N SER A 5 -7.63 4.18 -45.17
CA SER A 5 -7.02 5.14 -44.29
C SER A 5 -6.22 4.39 -43.23
N THR A 6 -4.92 4.42 -43.30
CA THR A 6 -4.02 3.94 -42.25
C THR A 6 -3.82 5.07 -41.22
N SER A 7 -4.50 4.94 -40.07
CA SER A 7 -4.19 5.82 -38.92
C SER A 7 -2.75 5.64 -38.47
N PRO A 8 -1.99 6.71 -38.22
CA PRO A 8 -0.62 6.60 -37.72
C PRO A 8 -0.63 6.10 -36.27
N LYS A 9 0.06 4.99 -36.08
CA LYS A 9 0.38 4.41 -34.78
C LYS A 9 1.12 5.49 -33.97
N ALA A 10 0.53 5.97 -32.87
CA ALA A 10 1.14 6.93 -31.98
C ALA A 10 2.49 6.37 -31.51
N ALA A 11 3.57 6.97 -31.94
CA ALA A 11 4.92 6.63 -31.52
C ALA A 11 5.03 6.90 -30.01
N ALA A 12 5.29 5.87 -29.22
CA ALA A 12 5.57 5.99 -27.81
C ALA A 12 6.73 6.96 -27.60
N ARG A 13 6.44 8.14 -27.06
CA ARG A 13 7.42 9.18 -26.76
C ARG A 13 8.45 8.58 -25.81
N LYS A 14 9.74 8.56 -26.19
CA LYS A 14 10.83 8.09 -25.29
C LYS A 14 10.67 8.79 -23.95
N PRO A 15 10.65 8.05 -22.81
CA PRO A 15 10.52 8.68 -21.51
C PRO A 15 11.62 9.72 -21.33
N ASN A 16 11.25 10.88 -20.80
CA ASN A 16 12.19 11.91 -20.42
C ASN A 16 13.17 11.30 -19.39
N MET A 17 14.46 11.66 -19.46
CA MET A 17 15.50 11.15 -18.56
C MET A 17 15.09 11.24 -17.07
N ARG A 18 14.43 12.33 -16.68
CA ARG A 18 13.89 12.49 -15.33
C ARG A 18 12.89 11.39 -14.97
N GLU A 19 11.98 11.05 -15.88
CA GLU A 19 10.99 9.97 -15.69
C GLU A 19 11.64 8.59 -15.67
N ALA A 20 12.65 8.36 -16.50
CA ALA A 20 13.41 7.11 -16.49
C ALA A 20 14.13 6.88 -15.16
N ILE A 21 14.77 7.92 -14.61
CA ILE A 21 15.44 7.87 -13.31
C ILE A 21 14.41 7.60 -12.18
N LEU A 22 13.26 8.28 -12.20
CA LEU A 22 12.23 8.12 -11.20
C LEU A 22 11.65 6.70 -11.21
N ALA A 23 11.35 6.15 -12.39
CA ALA A 23 10.85 4.79 -12.54
C ALA A 23 11.88 3.73 -12.10
N ALA A 24 13.15 3.91 -12.45
CA ALA A 24 14.23 3.02 -12.03
C ALA A 24 14.42 3.03 -10.50
N ALA A 25 14.36 4.21 -9.89
CA ALA A 25 14.47 4.35 -8.44
C ALA A 25 13.29 3.71 -7.71
N GLU A 26 12.07 3.91 -8.19
CA GLU A 26 10.87 3.31 -7.60
C GLU A 26 10.95 1.77 -7.66
N GLU A 27 11.37 1.20 -8.78
CA GLU A 27 11.59 -0.24 -8.92
C GLU A 27 12.64 -0.77 -7.95
N LEU A 28 13.82 -0.16 -7.94
CA LEU A 28 14.94 -0.59 -7.09
C LEU A 28 14.60 -0.46 -5.60
N PHE A 29 13.99 0.66 -5.18
CA PHE A 29 13.61 0.86 -3.79
C PHE A 29 12.51 -0.11 -3.33
N SER A 30 11.56 -0.44 -4.22
CA SER A 30 10.49 -1.37 -3.89
C SER A 30 10.95 -2.83 -3.79
N THR A 31 12.06 -3.17 -4.44
CA THR A 31 12.60 -4.53 -4.51
C THR A 31 13.74 -4.76 -3.53
N ASN A 32 14.71 -3.84 -3.49
CA ASN A 32 15.96 -4.01 -2.74
C ASN A 32 16.02 -3.18 -1.45
N GLY A 33 15.06 -2.30 -1.24
CA GLY A 33 15.08 -1.33 -0.14
C GLY A 33 15.85 -0.05 -0.46
N PHE A 34 15.59 0.98 0.32
CA PHE A 34 16.23 2.28 0.13
C PHE A 34 17.71 2.24 0.51
N ASN A 35 18.04 1.62 1.65
CA ASN A 35 19.41 1.65 2.18
C ASN A 35 20.41 0.92 1.28
N ALA A 36 20.01 -0.19 0.67
CA ALA A 36 20.85 -1.02 -0.18
C ALA A 36 21.11 -0.43 -1.58
N VAL A 37 20.28 0.51 -2.05
CA VAL A 37 20.35 1.07 -3.40
C VAL A 37 21.18 2.35 -3.42
N SER A 38 22.18 2.43 -4.31
CA SER A 38 22.98 3.62 -4.50
C SER A 38 22.50 4.50 -5.67
N VAL A 39 22.94 5.77 -5.72
CA VAL A 39 22.69 6.67 -6.87
C VAL A 39 23.28 6.10 -8.16
N ARG A 40 24.37 5.33 -8.08
CA ARG A 40 25.00 4.67 -9.24
C ARG A 40 24.11 3.56 -9.79
N ASP A 41 23.51 2.75 -8.92
CA ASP A 41 22.59 1.67 -9.33
C ASP A 41 21.36 2.24 -10.05
N ILE A 42 20.81 3.34 -9.51
CA ILE A 42 19.68 4.04 -10.13
C ILE A 42 20.06 4.58 -11.50
N ALA A 43 21.22 5.24 -11.61
CA ALA A 43 21.70 5.78 -12.86
C ALA A 43 21.91 4.68 -13.92
N GLN A 44 22.54 3.57 -13.53
CA GLN A 44 22.74 2.41 -14.40
C GLN A 44 21.40 1.84 -14.89
N ALA A 45 20.46 1.61 -14.00
CA ALA A 45 19.13 1.08 -14.34
C ALA A 45 18.32 2.02 -15.24
N ALA A 46 18.51 3.34 -15.10
CA ALA A 46 17.86 4.35 -15.94
C ALA A 46 18.56 4.61 -17.28
N GLY A 47 19.71 4.00 -17.54
CA GLY A 47 20.55 4.33 -18.71
C GLY A 47 21.09 5.77 -18.65
N ALA A 48 21.35 6.29 -17.45
CA ALA A 48 21.80 7.63 -17.15
C ALA A 48 23.23 7.62 -16.55
N ASN A 49 23.83 8.79 -16.40
CA ASN A 49 25.00 8.95 -15.57
C ASN A 49 24.61 9.45 -14.15
N PRO A 50 25.44 9.20 -13.13
CA PRO A 50 25.12 9.65 -11.75
C PRO A 50 24.91 11.16 -11.62
N GLY A 51 25.59 11.98 -12.43
CA GLY A 51 25.43 13.43 -12.47
C GLY A 51 24.00 13.85 -12.89
N SER A 52 23.36 13.08 -13.79
CA SER A 52 21.97 13.32 -14.19
C SER A 52 21.00 13.11 -13.01
N VAL A 53 21.23 12.09 -12.19
CA VAL A 53 20.39 11.84 -10.98
C VAL A 53 20.52 13.02 -10.01
N THR A 54 21.75 13.44 -9.71
CA THR A 54 22.03 14.57 -8.83
C THR A 54 21.50 15.91 -9.39
N TYR A 55 21.58 16.09 -10.70
CA TYR A 55 21.03 17.28 -11.35
C TYR A 55 19.52 17.41 -11.16
N HIS A 56 18.76 16.31 -11.38
CA HIS A 56 17.30 16.32 -11.33
C HIS A 56 16.73 16.27 -9.91
N PHE A 57 17.36 15.54 -9.00
CA PHE A 57 16.76 15.19 -7.69
C PHE A 57 17.59 15.63 -6.50
N LYS A 58 18.81 16.16 -6.70
CA LYS A 58 19.78 16.63 -5.69
C LYS A 58 20.32 15.49 -4.84
N THR A 59 19.46 14.77 -4.14
CA THR A 59 19.83 13.67 -3.22
C THR A 59 18.95 12.44 -3.46
N LYS A 60 19.38 11.31 -2.90
CA LYS A 60 18.58 10.08 -2.90
C LYS A 60 17.26 10.26 -2.12
N ASP A 61 17.27 11.03 -1.01
CA ASP A 61 16.08 11.41 -0.28
C ASP A 61 15.15 12.32 -1.11
N GLY A 62 15.70 13.26 -1.88
CA GLY A 62 14.94 14.09 -2.81
C GLY A 62 14.23 13.27 -3.88
N LEU A 63 14.88 12.21 -4.37
CA LEU A 63 14.28 11.28 -5.31
C LEU A 63 13.16 10.46 -4.66
N LEU A 64 13.35 9.97 -3.43
CA LEU A 64 12.31 9.28 -2.66
C LEU A 64 11.09 10.20 -2.42
N LEU A 65 11.34 11.45 -2.02
CA LEU A 65 10.29 12.46 -1.82
C LEU A 65 9.46 12.67 -3.09
N GLU A 66 10.12 12.70 -4.26
CA GLU A 66 9.43 12.88 -5.54
C GLU A 66 8.56 11.67 -5.92
N ILE A 67 9.03 10.44 -5.61
CA ILE A 67 8.21 9.23 -5.78
C ILE A 67 6.95 9.33 -4.91
N TYR A 68 7.07 9.72 -3.65
CA TYR A 68 5.91 9.89 -2.75
C TYR A 68 4.95 10.97 -3.28
N ARG A 69 5.45 12.14 -3.70
CA ARG A 69 4.63 13.22 -4.27
C ARG A 69 3.83 12.75 -5.48
N ARG A 70 4.44 11.93 -6.33
CA ARG A 70 3.80 11.39 -7.53
C ARG A 70 2.58 10.53 -7.20
N HIS A 71 2.67 9.71 -6.14
CA HIS A 71 1.70 8.65 -5.87
C HIS A 71 0.70 8.99 -4.75
N CYS A 72 1.12 9.76 -3.72
CA CYS A 72 0.28 9.98 -2.55
C CYS A 72 -1.02 10.73 -2.87
N GLY A 73 -0.94 11.83 -3.61
CA GLY A 73 -2.10 12.64 -3.96
C GLY A 73 -3.16 11.85 -4.72
N PRO A 74 -2.82 11.24 -5.88
CA PRO A 74 -3.76 10.41 -6.63
C PRO A 74 -4.32 9.23 -5.83
N MET A 75 -3.51 8.54 -5.02
CA MET A 75 -3.99 7.44 -4.19
C MET A 75 -5.02 7.91 -3.15
N ASN A 76 -4.74 9.00 -2.45
CA ASN A 76 -5.65 9.56 -1.45
C ASN A 76 -6.93 10.10 -2.10
N TYR A 77 -6.83 10.74 -3.25
CA TYR A 77 -7.98 11.18 -4.02
C TYR A 77 -8.89 9.99 -4.37
N ARG A 78 -8.31 8.91 -4.91
CA ARG A 78 -9.08 7.71 -5.26
C ARG A 78 -9.71 7.04 -4.04
N ARG A 79 -9.00 7.00 -2.92
CA ARG A 79 -9.55 6.51 -1.65
C ARG A 79 -10.72 7.35 -1.18
N ALA A 80 -10.63 8.67 -1.26
CA ALA A 80 -11.72 9.58 -0.86
C ALA A 80 -12.97 9.38 -1.72
N GLU A 81 -12.83 9.24 -3.05
CA GLU A 81 -13.94 8.94 -3.95
C GLU A 81 -14.63 7.61 -3.59
N LEU A 82 -13.84 6.55 -3.40
CA LEU A 82 -14.37 5.22 -3.07
C LEU A 82 -15.02 5.22 -1.68
N LEU A 83 -14.45 5.93 -0.70
CA LEU A 83 -15.02 6.09 0.63
C LEU A 83 -16.36 6.82 0.58
N ALA A 84 -16.45 7.90 -0.22
CA ALA A 84 -17.69 8.63 -0.39
C ALA A 84 -18.79 7.76 -1.02
N ALA A 85 -18.44 6.85 -1.94
CA ALA A 85 -19.36 5.87 -2.48
C ALA A 85 -19.78 4.83 -1.44
N ALA A 86 -18.83 4.29 -0.67
CA ALA A 86 -19.06 3.30 0.38
C ALA A 86 -20.02 3.83 1.47
N ARG A 87 -19.88 5.09 1.89
CA ARG A 87 -20.78 5.72 2.88
C ARG A 87 -22.24 5.80 2.44
N ARG A 88 -22.55 5.68 1.15
CA ARG A 88 -23.93 5.69 0.61
C ARG A 88 -24.62 4.32 0.69
N VAL A 89 -23.88 3.27 0.94
CA VAL A 89 -24.43 1.91 1.11
C VAL A 89 -25.31 1.90 2.37
N ARG A 90 -26.53 1.44 2.24
CA ARG A 90 -27.54 1.50 3.34
C ARG A 90 -27.34 0.42 4.38
N ASP A 91 -27.12 -0.80 3.95
CA ASP A 91 -26.84 -1.91 4.86
C ASP A 91 -25.49 -1.69 5.55
N LEU A 92 -25.44 -1.89 6.86
CA LEU A 92 -24.25 -1.61 7.67
C LEU A 92 -23.13 -2.63 7.40
N GLN A 93 -23.49 -3.89 7.14
CA GLN A 93 -22.52 -4.93 6.84
C GLN A 93 -21.87 -4.66 5.48
N ASP A 94 -22.69 -4.47 4.46
CA ASP A 94 -22.22 -4.15 3.09
C ASP A 94 -21.41 -2.85 3.09
N ARG A 95 -21.82 -1.86 3.90
CA ARG A 95 -21.08 -0.59 4.04
C ARG A 95 -19.70 -0.82 4.61
N LEU A 96 -19.56 -1.63 5.67
CA LEU A 96 -18.28 -1.91 6.30
C LEU A 96 -17.33 -2.61 5.30
N GLU A 97 -17.83 -3.59 4.55
CA GLU A 97 -17.08 -4.25 3.48
C GLU A 97 -16.65 -3.26 2.39
N ALA A 98 -17.57 -2.40 1.94
CA ALA A 98 -17.28 -1.37 0.94
C ALA A 98 -16.22 -0.37 1.44
N ILE A 99 -16.23 0.02 2.71
CA ILE A 99 -15.21 0.90 3.31
C ILE A 99 -13.84 0.21 3.28
N VAL A 100 -13.75 -1.04 3.75
CA VAL A 100 -12.49 -1.79 3.76
C VAL A 100 -11.96 -1.96 2.33
N ARG A 101 -12.83 -2.33 1.40
CA ARG A 101 -12.51 -2.48 -0.02
C ARG A 101 -12.00 -1.16 -0.64
N ALA A 102 -12.65 -0.05 -0.30
CA ALA A 102 -12.26 1.29 -0.77
C ALA A 102 -10.82 1.67 -0.34
N TYR A 103 -10.39 1.21 0.83
CA TYR A 103 -9.01 1.40 1.29
C TYR A 103 -8.00 0.54 0.53
N LEU A 104 -8.37 -0.71 0.24
CA LEU A 104 -7.48 -1.71 -0.36
C LEU A 104 -7.29 -1.54 -1.87
N LEU A 105 -8.38 -1.28 -2.63
CA LEU A 105 -8.34 -1.26 -4.09
C LEU A 105 -7.22 -0.40 -4.69
N PRO A 106 -6.99 0.86 -4.25
CA PRO A 106 -5.91 1.66 -4.81
C PRO A 106 -4.52 1.12 -4.52
N ALA A 107 -4.35 0.30 -3.47
CA ALA A 107 -3.08 -0.30 -3.11
C ALA A 107 -2.69 -1.49 -4.01
N PHE A 108 -3.66 -2.11 -4.67
CA PHE A 108 -3.46 -3.24 -5.59
C PHE A 108 -3.53 -2.84 -7.07
N SER A 109 -3.88 -1.60 -7.39
CA SER A 109 -4.00 -1.18 -8.80
C SER A 109 -2.71 -1.41 -9.57
N SER A 110 -2.82 -1.75 -10.86
CA SER A 110 -1.66 -1.89 -11.74
C SER A 110 -1.08 -0.50 -12.08
N GLY A 111 0.23 -0.39 -12.19
CA GLY A 111 0.93 0.89 -12.42
C GLY A 111 0.61 1.61 -13.74
N SER A 112 -0.25 1.05 -14.60
CA SER A 112 -0.79 1.69 -15.79
C SER A 112 -2.01 2.59 -15.48
N ASP A 113 -2.64 2.42 -14.33
CA ASP A 113 -3.73 3.28 -13.90
C ASP A 113 -3.12 4.57 -13.35
N LEU A 114 -3.33 5.67 -14.04
CA LEU A 114 -2.94 7.03 -13.66
C LEU A 114 -3.50 7.46 -12.27
N ALA A 115 -4.23 6.60 -11.63
CA ALA A 115 -4.93 6.81 -10.36
C ALA A 115 -4.09 6.55 -9.09
N GLY A 116 -2.79 6.61 -9.22
CA GLY A 116 -1.91 6.78 -8.05
C GLY A 116 -1.52 5.54 -7.27
N GLY A 117 -0.30 5.15 -7.43
CA GLY A 117 0.49 4.34 -6.52
C GLY A 117 0.53 2.85 -6.78
N GLY A 118 -0.58 2.17 -6.86
CA GLY A 118 -0.64 0.74 -7.11
C GLY A 118 0.22 -0.14 -6.21
N ALA A 119 0.32 -1.39 -6.59
CA ALA A 119 1.03 -2.42 -5.82
C ALA A 119 2.52 -2.11 -5.63
N ARG A 120 3.19 -1.57 -6.66
CA ARG A 120 4.62 -1.21 -6.57
C ARG A 120 4.87 -0.14 -5.51
N PHE A 121 4.13 0.95 -5.54
CA PHE A 121 4.28 2.02 -4.55
C PHE A 121 3.90 1.55 -3.13
N THR A 122 2.87 0.71 -3.00
CA THR A 122 2.49 0.14 -1.71
C THR A 122 3.58 -0.79 -1.17
N ARG A 123 4.22 -1.59 -2.04
CA ARG A 123 5.39 -2.39 -1.68
C ARG A 123 6.56 -1.52 -1.24
N LEU A 124 6.87 -0.45 -1.97
CA LEU A 124 7.89 0.52 -1.58
C LEU A 124 7.61 1.07 -0.18
N ARG A 125 6.37 1.47 0.13
CA ARG A 125 5.98 1.94 1.46
C ARG A 125 6.19 0.89 2.55
N ALA A 126 5.87 -0.37 2.25
CA ALA A 126 6.08 -1.49 3.18
C ALA A 126 7.56 -1.66 3.51
N VAL A 127 8.42 -1.68 2.49
CA VAL A 127 9.88 -1.79 2.65
C VAL A 127 10.44 -0.60 3.43
N MET A 128 10.03 0.63 3.09
CA MET A 128 10.45 1.85 3.82
C MET A 128 10.03 1.82 5.30
N SER A 129 8.84 1.29 5.58
CA SER A 129 8.37 1.14 6.96
C SER A 129 9.21 0.13 7.73
N ALA A 130 9.58 -0.98 7.11
CA ALA A 130 10.43 -2.01 7.72
C ALA A 130 11.87 -1.53 7.96
N GLU A 131 12.43 -0.73 7.05
CA GLU A 131 13.76 -0.11 7.22
C GLU A 131 13.78 1.01 8.27
N GLY A 132 12.64 1.47 8.75
CA GLY A 132 12.55 2.57 9.70
C GLY A 132 13.01 3.92 9.13
N ASN A 133 12.88 4.12 7.80
CA ASN A 133 13.31 5.33 7.13
C ASN A 133 12.55 6.56 7.64
N GLU A 134 13.26 7.52 8.27
CA GLU A 134 12.63 8.70 8.89
C GLU A 134 12.01 9.66 7.88
N VAL A 135 12.60 9.81 6.69
CA VAL A 135 12.08 10.68 5.62
C VAL A 135 10.74 10.10 5.17
N ALA A 136 10.68 8.79 4.89
CA ALA A 136 9.44 8.11 4.52
C ALA A 136 8.38 8.22 5.63
N ARG A 137 8.75 8.01 6.91
CA ARG A 137 7.80 8.13 8.04
C ARG A 137 7.15 9.52 8.11
N LYS A 138 7.95 10.59 8.00
CA LYS A 138 7.44 11.96 8.01
C LYS A 138 6.50 12.24 6.85
N ILE A 139 6.87 11.81 5.64
CA ILE A 139 6.04 11.99 4.45
C ILE A 139 4.73 11.20 4.59
N ILE A 140 4.79 9.95 5.07
CA ILE A 140 3.60 9.11 5.27
C ILE A 140 2.64 9.78 6.25
N ALA A 141 3.11 10.22 7.42
CA ALA A 141 2.28 10.89 8.40
C ALA A 141 1.62 12.14 7.80
N GLN A 142 2.39 13.03 7.19
CA GLN A 142 1.87 14.26 6.58
C GLN A 142 0.87 14.04 5.44
N THR A 143 0.93 12.89 4.77
CA THR A 143 0.18 12.67 3.53
C THR A 143 -1.01 11.73 3.72
N PHE A 144 -0.92 10.77 4.65
CA PHE A 144 -1.92 9.71 4.79
C PHE A 144 -2.74 9.78 6.08
N ASP A 145 -2.34 10.58 7.09
CA ASP A 145 -3.05 10.59 8.36
C ASP A 145 -4.48 11.11 8.22
N ASP A 146 -4.72 12.17 7.45
CA ASP A 146 -6.08 12.69 7.20
C ASP A 146 -6.96 11.64 6.50
N THR A 147 -6.41 10.94 5.51
CA THR A 147 -7.12 9.84 4.84
C THR A 147 -7.40 8.70 5.82
N SER A 148 -6.43 8.33 6.65
CA SER A 148 -6.58 7.28 7.66
C SER A 148 -7.65 7.64 8.68
N HIS A 149 -7.67 8.89 9.16
CA HIS A 149 -8.72 9.38 10.06
C HIS A 149 -10.10 9.28 9.41
N ALA A 150 -10.25 9.70 8.14
CA ALA A 150 -11.53 9.62 7.43
C ALA A 150 -12.06 8.18 7.33
N PHE A 151 -11.18 7.19 7.12
CA PHE A 151 -11.56 5.77 7.10
C PHE A 151 -11.90 5.24 8.49
N ILE A 152 -11.12 5.60 9.51
CA ILE A 152 -11.39 5.23 10.91
C ILE A 152 -12.74 5.79 11.35
N ASP A 153 -13.06 7.03 11.00
CA ASP A 153 -14.35 7.66 11.30
C ASP A 153 -15.51 6.93 10.63
N ALA A 154 -15.37 6.60 9.33
CA ALA A 154 -16.40 5.86 8.59
C ALA A 154 -16.64 4.45 9.14
N ILE A 155 -15.58 3.77 9.60
CA ILE A 155 -15.69 2.47 10.28
C ILE A 155 -16.42 2.65 11.62
N HIS A 156 -16.06 3.66 12.40
CA HIS A 156 -16.69 3.93 13.69
C HIS A 156 -18.18 4.30 13.54
N GLU A 157 -18.54 5.07 12.52
CA GLU A 157 -19.94 5.34 12.16
C GLU A 157 -20.74 4.06 11.87
N SER A 158 -20.08 3.05 11.30
CA SER A 158 -20.70 1.73 11.00
C SER A 158 -20.71 0.79 12.21
N LEU A 159 -19.79 0.99 13.16
CA LEU A 159 -19.62 0.15 14.36
C LEU A 159 -19.53 1.02 15.64
N PRO A 160 -20.60 1.75 16.01
CA PRO A 160 -20.54 2.73 17.10
C PRO A 160 -20.33 2.09 18.49
N HIS A 161 -20.56 0.78 18.61
CA HIS A 161 -20.33 0.01 19.85
C HIS A 161 -18.87 -0.42 20.03
N VAL A 162 -18.02 -0.29 18.99
CA VAL A 162 -16.59 -0.62 19.08
C VAL A 162 -15.80 0.64 19.44
N PRO A 163 -15.00 0.63 20.51
CA PRO A 163 -14.18 1.78 20.87
C PRO A 163 -13.25 2.22 19.71
N ARG A 164 -13.16 3.55 19.48
CA ARG A 164 -12.30 4.09 18.43
C ARG A 164 -10.85 3.60 18.51
N THR A 165 -10.32 3.42 19.71
CA THR A 165 -8.96 2.91 19.94
C THR A 165 -8.78 1.49 19.40
N GLU A 166 -9.80 0.64 19.50
CA GLU A 166 -9.75 -0.70 18.91
C GLU A 166 -9.85 -0.68 17.40
N ILE A 167 -10.68 0.21 16.84
CA ILE A 167 -10.74 0.41 15.39
C ILE A 167 -9.36 0.82 14.85
N VAL A 168 -8.64 1.69 15.56
CA VAL A 168 -7.26 2.08 15.20
C VAL A 168 -6.32 0.87 15.19
N TRP A 169 -6.35 0.03 16.25
CA TRP A 169 -5.53 -1.19 16.30
C TRP A 169 -5.86 -2.17 15.17
N ARG A 170 -7.13 -2.42 14.93
CA ARG A 170 -7.60 -3.34 13.89
C ARG A 170 -7.27 -2.83 12.49
N SER A 171 -7.37 -1.51 12.28
CA SER A 171 -6.91 -0.86 11.03
C SER A 171 -5.39 -0.92 10.85
N HIS A 172 -4.62 -0.85 11.95
CA HIS A 172 -3.18 -1.05 11.91
C HIS A 172 -2.82 -2.50 11.52
N PHE A 173 -3.56 -3.49 12.01
CA PHE A 173 -3.39 -4.89 11.60
C PHE A 173 -3.71 -5.11 10.12
N LEU A 174 -4.77 -4.46 9.60
CA LEU A 174 -5.06 -4.45 8.16
C LEU A 174 -3.87 -3.92 7.36
N LEU A 175 -3.26 -2.81 7.79
CA LEU A 175 -2.12 -2.23 7.10
C LEU A 175 -0.93 -3.20 7.08
N GLY A 176 -0.66 -3.87 8.20
CA GLY A 176 0.37 -4.91 8.28
C GLY A 176 0.09 -6.09 7.36
N ALA A 177 -1.16 -6.59 7.34
CA ALA A 177 -1.59 -7.67 6.47
C ALA A 177 -1.45 -7.29 4.98
N LEU A 178 -1.91 -6.09 4.59
CA LEU A 178 -1.76 -5.55 3.24
C LEU A 178 -0.28 -5.50 2.81
N TYR A 179 0.58 -4.96 3.65
CA TYR A 179 2.00 -4.84 3.33
C TYR A 179 2.66 -6.21 3.16
N TYR A 180 2.39 -7.14 4.08
CA TYR A 180 2.97 -8.46 4.02
C TYR A 180 2.49 -9.27 2.81
N THR A 181 1.22 -9.14 2.45
CA THR A 181 0.64 -9.76 1.24
C THR A 181 1.35 -9.30 -0.03
N LEU A 182 1.68 -8.00 -0.13
CA LEU A 182 2.33 -7.45 -1.33
C LEU A 182 3.84 -7.69 -1.38
N VAL A 183 4.49 -7.87 -0.23
CA VAL A 183 5.96 -8.09 -0.17
C VAL A 183 6.33 -9.55 -0.37
N THR A 184 5.51 -10.49 0.12
CA THR A 184 5.80 -11.93 0.09
C THR A 184 4.64 -12.78 -0.42
N PRO A 185 4.08 -12.47 -1.61
CA PRO A 185 2.90 -13.19 -2.12
C PRO A 185 3.17 -14.69 -2.34
N GLU A 186 4.39 -15.08 -2.75
CA GLU A 186 4.81 -16.46 -2.98
C GLU A 186 4.73 -17.33 -1.71
N ARG A 187 4.75 -16.72 -0.53
CA ARG A 187 4.59 -17.44 0.74
C ARG A 187 3.25 -18.15 0.83
N VAL A 188 2.17 -17.50 0.34
CA VAL A 188 0.82 -18.07 0.32
C VAL A 188 0.81 -19.31 -0.54
N SER A 189 1.30 -19.24 -1.77
CA SER A 189 1.37 -20.39 -2.69
C SER A 189 2.20 -21.53 -2.13
N ARG A 190 3.33 -21.23 -1.51
CA ARG A 190 4.23 -22.21 -0.92
C ARG A 190 3.60 -22.92 0.29
N LEU A 191 2.99 -22.16 1.22
CA LEU A 191 2.41 -22.75 2.45
C LEU A 191 1.09 -23.49 2.18
N SER A 192 0.32 -23.08 1.17
CA SER A 192 -0.88 -23.80 0.72
C SER A 192 -0.57 -25.01 -0.15
N ARG A 193 0.72 -25.30 -0.41
CA ARG A 193 1.17 -26.37 -1.31
C ARG A 193 0.55 -26.25 -2.72
N GLY A 194 0.43 -25.01 -3.21
CA GLY A 194 -0.17 -24.70 -4.50
C GLY A 194 -1.71 -24.63 -4.50
N GLY A 195 -2.36 -24.77 -3.34
CA GLY A 195 -3.81 -24.67 -3.22
C GLY A 195 -4.36 -23.24 -3.35
N ALA A 196 -3.49 -22.23 -3.24
CA ALA A 196 -3.82 -20.81 -3.46
C ALA A 196 -2.68 -20.12 -4.21
N ASP A 197 -3.03 -19.18 -5.09
CA ASP A 197 -2.06 -18.30 -5.75
C ASP A 197 -1.96 -16.97 -4.98
N GLY A 198 -0.85 -16.75 -4.31
CA GLY A 198 -0.60 -15.52 -3.58
C GLY A 198 -0.42 -14.28 -4.47
N THR A 199 -0.21 -14.47 -5.79
CA THR A 199 -0.09 -13.37 -6.76
C THR A 199 -1.44 -12.92 -7.34
N ASP A 200 -2.51 -13.66 -7.08
CA ASP A 200 -3.87 -13.27 -7.47
C ASP A 200 -4.34 -12.09 -6.58
N ALA A 201 -4.22 -10.88 -7.13
CA ALA A 201 -4.61 -9.66 -6.44
C ALA A 201 -6.12 -9.62 -6.11
N GLY A 202 -6.97 -10.18 -6.97
CA GLY A 202 -8.42 -10.24 -6.74
C GLY A 202 -8.73 -11.09 -5.51
N HIS A 203 -8.20 -12.30 -5.47
CA HIS A 203 -8.36 -13.19 -4.34
C HIS A 203 -7.76 -12.62 -3.04
N ALA A 204 -6.58 -12.01 -3.13
CA ALA A 204 -5.94 -11.36 -1.98
C ALA A 204 -6.79 -10.22 -1.38
N ILE A 205 -7.43 -9.40 -2.23
CA ILE A 205 -8.35 -8.35 -1.77
C ILE A 205 -9.55 -8.96 -1.05
N GLU A 206 -10.17 -10.02 -1.60
CA GLU A 206 -11.33 -10.66 -0.96
C GLU A 206 -10.97 -11.25 0.41
N GLU A 207 -9.83 -11.91 0.54
CA GLU A 207 -9.36 -12.45 1.82
C GLU A 207 -9.04 -11.35 2.84
N LEU A 208 -8.41 -10.25 2.41
CA LEU A 208 -8.15 -9.10 3.26
C LEU A 208 -9.44 -8.41 3.71
N VAL A 209 -10.43 -8.26 2.83
CA VAL A 209 -11.74 -7.70 3.18
C VAL A 209 -12.41 -8.57 4.23
N ARG A 210 -12.56 -9.86 3.95
CA ARG A 210 -13.24 -10.82 4.83
C ARG A 210 -12.59 -10.89 6.22
N SER A 211 -11.27 -11.03 6.27
CA SER A 211 -10.53 -11.12 7.53
C SER A 211 -10.59 -9.81 8.33
N THR A 212 -10.50 -8.67 7.65
CA THR A 212 -10.57 -7.35 8.30
C THR A 212 -11.96 -7.07 8.85
N VAL A 213 -13.02 -7.34 8.08
CA VAL A 213 -14.40 -7.16 8.54
C VAL A 213 -14.69 -8.04 9.75
N ALA A 214 -14.29 -9.31 9.72
CA ALA A 214 -14.42 -10.20 10.87
C ALA A 214 -13.66 -9.67 12.10
N SER A 215 -12.45 -9.15 11.90
CA SER A 215 -11.67 -8.52 12.99
C SER A 215 -12.36 -7.27 13.53
N LEU A 216 -12.88 -6.39 12.66
CA LEU A 216 -13.57 -5.16 13.07
C LEU A 216 -14.85 -5.43 13.84
N GLN A 217 -15.54 -6.51 13.56
CA GLN A 217 -16.79 -6.94 14.24
C GLN A 217 -16.55 -7.78 15.49
N ALA A 218 -15.32 -8.22 15.75
CA ALA A 218 -15.01 -8.96 16.96
C ALA A 218 -15.39 -8.14 18.20
N PRO A 219 -15.87 -8.79 19.29
CA PRO A 219 -16.16 -8.10 20.53
C PRO A 219 -14.98 -7.24 20.99
N PRO A 220 -15.23 -6.07 21.61
CA PRO A 220 -14.18 -5.27 22.21
C PRO A 220 -13.43 -6.08 23.28
N LEU A 221 -12.14 -5.77 23.44
CA LEU A 221 -11.38 -6.29 24.57
C LEU A 221 -11.97 -5.66 25.82
N ASP A 222 -12.41 -6.48 26.78
CA ASP A 222 -12.95 -5.98 28.04
C ASP A 222 -11.93 -5.03 28.69
N ALA A 223 -12.39 -3.82 29.00
CA ALA A 223 -11.59 -2.81 29.69
C ALA A 223 -11.24 -3.21 31.13
N THR A 224 -11.83 -4.29 31.65
CA THR A 224 -11.52 -4.87 32.95
C THR A 224 -10.17 -5.58 32.84
N PRO A 225 -9.17 -5.27 33.67
CA PRO A 225 -7.92 -6.02 33.68
C PRO A 225 -8.20 -7.43 34.17
N THR A 226 -8.63 -8.29 33.28
CA THR A 226 -8.66 -9.73 33.54
C THR A 226 -7.23 -10.10 33.95
N ARG A 227 -7.07 -10.62 35.18
CA ARG A 227 -5.82 -11.18 35.71
C ARG A 227 -5.02 -11.76 34.56
N ARG A 228 -3.86 -11.18 34.28
CA ARG A 228 -2.89 -11.70 33.32
C ARG A 228 -2.77 -13.19 33.58
N ARG A 229 -3.34 -14.01 32.70
CA ARG A 229 -2.91 -15.39 32.58
C ARG A 229 -1.46 -15.31 32.11
N THR A 230 -0.55 -15.31 33.08
CA THR A 230 0.87 -15.50 32.81
C THR A 230 0.96 -16.90 32.18
N ILE A 231 1.11 -16.95 30.87
CA ILE A 231 1.51 -18.17 30.19
C ILE A 231 2.95 -18.38 30.68
N ALA A 232 3.11 -19.23 31.68
CA ALA A 232 4.42 -19.68 32.12
C ALA A 232 4.99 -20.52 30.96
N ILE A 233 5.86 -19.91 30.16
CA ILE A 233 6.73 -20.66 29.26
C ILE A 233 7.68 -21.43 30.21
N LYS A 234 7.42 -22.71 30.43
CA LYS A 234 8.36 -23.61 31.08
C LYS A 234 9.56 -23.73 30.14
N ASN A 235 10.64 -23.04 30.45
CA ASN A 235 11.94 -23.42 29.90
C ASN A 235 12.26 -24.79 30.47
N ASN A 236 12.19 -25.84 29.66
CA ASN A 236 12.85 -27.08 29.93
C ASN A 236 14.34 -26.85 29.70
N GLU A 237 15.06 -26.53 30.76
CA GLU A 237 16.49 -26.79 30.85
C GLU A 237 16.63 -28.25 31.34
N ASP A 238 17.03 -29.12 30.43
CA ASP A 238 17.75 -30.37 30.66
C ASP A 238 18.67 -30.62 29.46
#